data_8816e052b7420d46d51125164e9958e2
#
_entry.id   8816e052b7420d46d51125164e9958e2
#
_cell.length_a   1.000
_cell.length_b   1.000
_cell.length_c   1.000
_cell.angle_alpha   90.00
_cell.angle_beta   90.00
_cell.angle_gamma   90.00
#
_symmetry.space_group_name_H-M   'P 1'
#
loop_
_entity.id
_entity.type
_entity.pdbx_description
1 polymer ?
#
loop_
_entity_poly.entity_id
_entity_poly.type
_entity_poly.pdbx_seq_one_letter_code
_entity_poly.pdbx_strand_id
1 'polypeptide(L)'
;MRKTRLRVAAALVLAAAGTAHAQQFEFASQGQAREILGRQDAYVHSTAPRERSVILKTEASVTPERFARAMAETALEWSEEERRGFAEVLPRLQRFLAPMRWKAPSTILLVKVSDRLMDGFPHTRANAIVLPEGMLRDALARPVLMDYLMAHEAFHVLTRADSQLREELYRAIGFRACETTELPAVLAEQRITNPDAPEKRYAIRLTRGEVMPFVHFVPEPIDVTKGFSVHARTSWLPVDRHDGNCRARDERLTTDSLEGLYEQVGRNTGYLIHPEEILADNFALLFRAPAKIASPEVPTRIERILRR
;
A
#
# COMPACT_ATOMS: atom_id res chain seq x y z
N MET A 1 -41.00 -21.39 -64.21
CA MET A 1 -40.66 -20.28 -63.31
C MET A 1 -40.42 -20.81 -61.90
N ARG A 2 -39.13 -21.04 -61.52
CA ARG A 2 -38.78 -21.53 -60.17
C ARG A 2 -38.38 -20.30 -59.33
N LYS A 3 -39.13 -20.07 -58.21
CA LYS A 3 -38.80 -19.00 -57.22
C LYS A 3 -37.78 -19.52 -56.24
N THR A 4 -36.55 -19.01 -56.29
CA THR A 4 -35.51 -19.26 -55.34
C THR A 4 -35.74 -18.39 -54.09
N ARG A 5 -35.94 -19.04 -52.95
CA ARG A 5 -36.05 -18.34 -51.65
C ARG A 5 -34.65 -18.20 -51.05
N LEU A 6 -34.18 -16.97 -50.94
CA LEU A 6 -32.96 -16.62 -50.25
C LEU A 6 -33.23 -16.72 -48.72
N ARG A 7 -32.51 -17.60 -48.03
CA ARG A 7 -32.49 -17.67 -46.57
C ARG A 7 -31.36 -16.79 -46.06
N VAL A 8 -31.74 -15.70 -45.42
CA VAL A 8 -30.78 -14.85 -44.66
C VAL A 8 -30.56 -15.54 -43.33
N ALA A 9 -29.35 -16.02 -43.05
CA ALA A 9 -28.93 -16.49 -41.74
C ALA A 9 -28.49 -15.29 -40.92
N ALA A 10 -29.24 -14.96 -39.89
CA ALA A 10 -28.83 -13.98 -38.88
C ALA A 10 -27.79 -14.64 -37.94
N ALA A 11 -26.55 -14.20 -38.00
CA ALA A 11 -25.52 -14.60 -37.05
C ALA A 11 -25.76 -13.84 -35.74
N LEU A 12 -26.18 -14.57 -34.70
CA LEU A 12 -26.19 -14.07 -33.34
C LEU A 12 -24.74 -13.93 -32.85
N VAL A 13 -24.23 -12.70 -32.75
CA VAL A 13 -23.01 -12.41 -32.01
C VAL A 13 -23.34 -12.47 -30.53
N LEU A 14 -23.04 -13.58 -29.89
CA LEU A 14 -22.99 -13.65 -28.42
C LEU A 14 -21.80 -12.80 -27.94
N ALA A 15 -22.09 -11.60 -27.49
CA ALA A 15 -21.15 -10.85 -26.67
C ALA A 15 -20.93 -11.63 -25.37
N ALA A 16 -19.78 -12.26 -25.21
CA ALA A 16 -19.36 -12.82 -23.93
C ALA A 16 -19.19 -11.64 -22.96
N ALA A 17 -20.23 -11.38 -22.15
CA ALA A 17 -20.09 -10.54 -20.99
C ALA A 17 -19.10 -11.23 -20.05
N GLY A 18 -17.85 -10.75 -20.04
CA GLY A 18 -16.87 -11.17 -19.04
C GLY A 18 -17.50 -10.91 -17.67
N THR A 19 -17.77 -11.97 -16.91
CA THR A 19 -18.18 -11.86 -15.52
C THR A 19 -17.02 -11.23 -14.76
N ALA A 20 -17.14 -9.94 -14.44
CA ALA A 20 -16.25 -9.30 -13.49
C ALA A 20 -16.39 -10.09 -12.18
N HIS A 21 -15.38 -10.89 -11.85
CA HIS A 21 -15.34 -11.59 -10.57
C HIS A 21 -15.12 -10.51 -9.50
N ALA A 22 -16.14 -10.26 -8.70
CA ALA A 22 -16.00 -9.41 -7.53
C ALA A 22 -14.94 -10.03 -6.60
N GLN A 23 -13.99 -9.22 -6.10
CA GLN A 23 -13.00 -9.65 -5.13
C GLN A 23 -13.70 -10.21 -3.91
N GLN A 24 -13.28 -11.40 -3.46
CA GLN A 24 -13.76 -12.00 -2.24
C GLN A 24 -12.81 -11.64 -1.09
N PHE A 25 -13.37 -11.40 0.09
CA PHE A 25 -12.61 -11.23 1.31
C PHE A 25 -12.81 -12.47 2.19
N GLU A 26 -11.71 -13.05 2.64
CA GLU A 26 -11.73 -14.25 3.47
C GLU A 26 -10.86 -14.07 4.71
N PHE A 27 -11.34 -14.54 5.85
CA PHE A 27 -10.57 -14.54 7.10
C PHE A 27 -9.58 -15.70 7.08
N ALA A 28 -8.30 -15.38 7.07
CA ALA A 28 -7.25 -16.40 7.13
C ALA A 28 -7.27 -17.12 8.47
N SER A 29 -7.11 -18.44 8.47
CA SER A 29 -6.79 -19.17 9.68
C SER A 29 -5.42 -18.76 10.21
N GLN A 30 -5.14 -19.03 11.49
CA GLN A 30 -3.82 -18.74 12.07
C GLN A 30 -2.69 -19.46 11.31
N GLY A 31 -2.94 -20.66 10.80
CA GLY A 31 -1.97 -21.40 9.99
C GLY A 31 -1.65 -20.71 8.67
N GLN A 32 -2.67 -20.25 7.94
CA GLN A 32 -2.50 -19.47 6.71
C GLN A 32 -1.80 -18.13 7.00
N ALA A 33 -2.18 -17.46 8.08
CA ALA A 33 -1.54 -16.22 8.51
C ALA A 33 -0.04 -16.41 8.77
N ARG A 34 0.34 -17.47 9.51
CA ARG A 34 1.75 -17.83 9.76
C ARG A 34 2.53 -18.11 8.48
N GLU A 35 1.92 -18.80 7.53
CA GLU A 35 2.54 -19.07 6.23
C GLU A 35 2.81 -17.77 5.46
N ILE A 36 1.81 -16.86 5.38
CA ILE A 36 1.95 -15.59 4.67
C ILE A 36 3.04 -14.72 5.30
N LEU A 37 2.98 -14.53 6.62
CA LEU A 37 3.90 -13.66 7.36
C LEU A 37 5.32 -14.22 7.42
N GLY A 38 5.47 -15.55 7.41
CA GLY A 38 6.75 -16.24 7.43
C GLY A 38 7.49 -16.28 6.09
N ARG A 39 6.89 -15.79 5.00
CA ARG A 39 7.56 -15.77 3.70
C ARG A 39 8.70 -14.77 3.68
N GLN A 40 9.81 -15.19 3.08
CA GLN A 40 10.91 -14.30 2.75
C GLN A 40 10.62 -13.60 1.42
N ASP A 41 9.68 -12.67 1.46
CA ASP A 41 9.25 -11.89 0.31
C ASP A 41 10.09 -10.62 0.11
N ALA A 42 9.70 -9.79 -0.86
CA ALA A 42 10.38 -8.54 -1.17
C ALA A 42 10.51 -7.61 0.05
N TYR A 43 9.50 -7.57 0.94
CA TYR A 43 9.58 -6.76 2.16
C TYR A 43 10.70 -7.25 3.08
N VAL A 44 10.72 -8.55 3.41
CA VAL A 44 11.73 -9.14 4.29
C VAL A 44 13.15 -8.91 3.74
N HIS A 45 13.34 -9.11 2.43
CA HIS A 45 14.64 -8.90 1.79
C HIS A 45 15.04 -7.41 1.67
N SER A 46 14.07 -6.51 1.61
CA SER A 46 14.35 -5.07 1.52
C SER A 46 14.64 -4.42 2.86
N THR A 47 14.28 -5.05 4.00
CA THR A 47 14.56 -4.50 5.33
C THR A 47 16.06 -4.46 5.63
N ALA A 48 16.54 -3.34 6.17
CA ALA A 48 17.91 -3.22 6.63
C ALA A 48 18.14 -4.05 7.92
N PRO A 49 19.37 -4.54 8.21
CA PRO A 49 19.66 -5.27 9.45
C PRO A 49 19.20 -4.51 10.69
N ARG A 50 19.48 -3.21 10.76
CA ARG A 50 19.07 -2.33 11.84
C ARG A 50 17.54 -2.23 11.97
N GLU A 51 16.84 -2.08 10.85
CA GLU A 51 15.37 -2.02 10.81
C GLU A 51 14.77 -3.27 11.46
N ARG A 52 15.25 -4.46 11.09
CA ARG A 52 14.81 -5.71 11.67
C ARG A 52 15.06 -5.80 13.18
N SER A 53 16.23 -5.31 13.63
CA SER A 53 16.57 -5.31 15.05
C SER A 53 15.65 -4.37 15.85
N VAL A 54 15.38 -3.17 15.35
CA VAL A 54 14.46 -2.22 16.00
C VAL A 54 13.03 -2.76 16.05
N ILE A 55 12.52 -3.34 14.94
CA ILE A 55 11.18 -3.93 14.91
C ILE A 55 11.07 -5.10 15.92
N LEU A 56 12.11 -5.94 16.05
CA LEU A 56 12.11 -7.04 17.01
C LEU A 56 12.52 -6.62 18.44
N LYS A 57 12.77 -5.33 18.67
CA LYS A 57 13.14 -4.77 19.98
C LYS A 57 14.36 -5.49 20.59
N THR A 58 15.43 -5.65 19.80
CA THR A 58 16.65 -6.35 20.19
C THR A 58 17.91 -5.63 19.69
N GLU A 59 18.96 -5.61 20.51
CA GLU A 59 20.29 -5.14 20.10
C GLU A 59 21.04 -6.15 19.22
N ALA A 60 20.59 -7.40 19.20
CA ALA A 60 21.22 -8.42 18.39
C ALA A 60 20.93 -8.24 16.90
N SER A 61 21.89 -8.55 16.04
CA SER A 61 21.68 -8.62 14.60
C SER A 61 20.61 -9.65 14.26
N VAL A 62 19.69 -9.26 13.37
CA VAL A 62 18.54 -10.09 12.97
C VAL A 62 18.65 -10.43 11.50
N THR A 63 18.71 -11.72 11.19
CA THR A 63 18.68 -12.22 9.81
C THR A 63 17.26 -12.11 9.22
N PRO A 64 17.11 -12.08 7.87
CA PRO A 64 15.81 -12.11 7.22
C PRO A 64 14.94 -13.30 7.68
N GLU A 65 15.52 -14.48 7.85
CA GLU A 65 14.83 -15.70 8.29
C GLU A 65 14.28 -15.57 9.71
N ARG A 66 15.09 -15.04 10.64
CA ARG A 66 14.67 -14.78 12.02
C ARG A 66 13.56 -13.73 12.06
N PHE A 67 13.66 -12.69 11.24
CA PHE A 67 12.65 -11.65 11.12
C PHE A 67 11.33 -12.22 10.62
N ALA A 68 11.33 -12.96 9.50
CA ALA A 68 10.14 -13.57 8.95
C ALA A 68 9.47 -14.56 9.94
N ARG A 69 10.28 -15.36 10.67
CA ARG A 69 9.76 -16.25 11.73
C ARG A 69 9.06 -15.46 12.84
N ALA A 70 9.67 -14.40 13.32
CA ALA A 70 9.08 -13.55 14.35
C ALA A 70 7.78 -12.89 13.90
N MET A 71 7.70 -12.46 12.63
CA MET A 71 6.45 -11.97 12.04
C MET A 71 5.37 -13.05 12.04
N ALA A 72 5.69 -14.28 11.64
CA ALA A 72 4.75 -15.41 11.65
C ALA A 72 4.19 -15.73 13.05
N GLU A 73 5.00 -15.55 14.09
CA GLU A 73 4.60 -15.77 15.50
C GLU A 73 3.59 -14.74 16.01
N THR A 74 3.38 -13.62 15.31
CA THR A 74 2.35 -12.63 15.67
C THR A 74 0.94 -13.04 15.27
N ALA A 75 0.77 -14.04 14.40
CA ALA A 75 -0.52 -14.47 13.87
C ALA A 75 -1.50 -14.91 14.96
N LEU A 76 -2.72 -14.42 14.90
CA LEU A 76 -3.81 -14.70 15.82
C LEU A 76 -5.01 -15.30 15.10
N GLU A 77 -5.86 -16.02 15.86
CA GLU A 77 -7.18 -16.46 15.39
C GLU A 77 -8.20 -15.33 15.43
N TRP A 78 -9.17 -15.40 14.56
CA TRP A 78 -10.31 -14.51 14.52
C TRP A 78 -11.43 -15.01 15.46
N SER A 79 -11.98 -14.14 16.29
CA SER A 79 -13.23 -14.43 17.00
C SER A 79 -14.45 -14.25 16.08
N GLU A 80 -15.56 -14.88 16.45
CA GLU A 80 -16.83 -14.71 15.74
C GLU A 80 -17.37 -13.28 15.85
N GLU A 81 -17.09 -12.58 16.93
CA GLU A 81 -17.46 -11.18 17.12
C GLU A 81 -16.71 -10.27 16.15
N GLU A 82 -15.39 -10.46 16.04
CA GLU A 82 -14.56 -9.72 15.08
C GLU A 82 -15.02 -9.96 13.64
N ARG A 83 -15.30 -11.22 13.26
CA ARG A 83 -15.82 -11.55 11.92
C ARG A 83 -17.15 -10.83 11.63
N ARG A 84 -18.08 -10.82 12.60
CA ARG A 84 -19.35 -10.08 12.47
C ARG A 84 -19.14 -8.59 12.28
N GLY A 85 -18.12 -8.01 12.87
CA GLY A 85 -17.80 -6.58 12.71
C GLY A 85 -17.48 -6.14 11.28
N PHE A 86 -17.15 -7.08 10.40
CA PHE A 86 -16.90 -6.80 8.98
C PHE A 86 -18.15 -6.97 8.09
N ALA A 87 -19.28 -7.42 8.64
CA ALA A 87 -20.47 -7.79 7.87
C ALA A 87 -21.05 -6.64 7.01
N GLU A 88 -20.84 -5.40 7.43
CA GLU A 88 -21.31 -4.22 6.69
C GLU A 88 -20.26 -3.68 5.72
N VAL A 89 -19.01 -3.57 6.15
CA VAL A 89 -17.95 -2.91 5.35
C VAL A 89 -17.54 -3.76 4.15
N LEU A 90 -17.38 -5.08 4.28
CA LEU A 90 -16.88 -5.92 3.18
C LEU A 90 -17.86 -5.96 1.98
N PRO A 91 -19.16 -6.15 2.12
CA PRO A 91 -20.08 -6.10 0.98
C PRO A 91 -20.15 -4.72 0.32
N ARG A 92 -19.99 -3.64 1.09
CA ARG A 92 -19.91 -2.27 0.54
C ARG A 92 -18.64 -2.07 -0.27
N LEU A 93 -17.49 -2.49 0.28
CA LEU A 93 -16.21 -2.41 -0.39
C LEU A 93 -16.19 -3.25 -1.67
N GLN A 94 -16.72 -4.47 -1.64
CA GLN A 94 -16.86 -5.32 -2.83
C GLN A 94 -17.67 -4.63 -3.95
N ARG A 95 -18.82 -4.04 -3.61
CA ARG A 95 -19.62 -3.28 -4.59
C ARG A 95 -18.90 -2.05 -5.13
N PHE A 96 -18.12 -1.38 -4.29
CA PHE A 96 -17.32 -0.22 -4.68
C PHE A 96 -16.20 -0.60 -5.65
N LEU A 97 -15.52 -1.72 -5.40
CA LEU A 97 -14.41 -2.23 -6.22
C LEU A 97 -14.86 -2.85 -7.54
N ALA A 98 -16.05 -3.46 -7.58
CA ALA A 98 -16.55 -4.24 -8.72
C ALA A 98 -16.49 -3.53 -10.10
N PRO A 99 -16.80 -2.21 -10.22
CA PRO A 99 -16.72 -1.52 -11.50
C PRO A 99 -15.32 -1.02 -11.86
N MET A 100 -14.31 -1.26 -11.01
CA MET A 100 -12.96 -0.78 -11.23
C MET A 100 -12.11 -1.76 -12.04
N ARG A 101 -11.19 -1.21 -12.81
CA ARG A 101 -10.34 -1.94 -13.72
C ARG A 101 -9.01 -2.31 -13.04
N TRP A 102 -8.94 -3.51 -12.49
CA TRP A 102 -7.67 -4.07 -12.00
C TRP A 102 -7.50 -5.53 -12.35
N LYS A 103 -6.26 -5.96 -12.41
CA LYS A 103 -5.89 -7.38 -12.42
C LYS A 103 -5.73 -7.87 -10.99
N ALA A 104 -6.79 -7.80 -10.21
CA ALA A 104 -6.75 -8.13 -8.79
C ALA A 104 -6.75 -9.64 -8.53
N PRO A 105 -6.23 -10.09 -7.38
CA PRO A 105 -6.46 -11.46 -6.93
C PRO A 105 -7.96 -11.69 -6.71
N SER A 106 -8.43 -12.89 -6.99
CA SER A 106 -9.84 -13.26 -6.76
C SER A 106 -10.21 -13.19 -5.27
N THR A 107 -9.23 -13.42 -4.39
CA THR A 107 -9.39 -13.41 -2.95
C THR A 107 -8.38 -12.50 -2.28
N ILE A 108 -8.86 -11.65 -1.39
CA ILE A 108 -8.07 -10.85 -0.45
C ILE A 108 -8.22 -11.48 0.93
N LEU A 109 -7.11 -11.88 1.53
CA LEU A 109 -7.12 -12.51 2.84
C LEU A 109 -7.05 -11.45 3.95
N LEU A 110 -7.80 -11.63 5.02
CA LEU A 110 -7.72 -10.84 6.23
C LEU A 110 -6.90 -11.62 7.26
N VAL A 111 -5.78 -11.09 7.67
CA VAL A 111 -4.85 -11.69 8.64
C VAL A 111 -4.86 -10.86 9.91
N LYS A 112 -5.16 -11.50 11.03
CA LYS A 112 -5.09 -10.86 12.34
C LYS A 112 -3.74 -11.14 13.01
N VAL A 113 -3.14 -10.10 13.61
CA VAL A 113 -1.86 -10.20 14.32
C VAL A 113 -1.93 -9.48 15.67
N SER A 114 -1.03 -9.86 16.59
CA SER A 114 -0.83 -9.11 17.83
C SER A 114 -0.08 -7.80 17.56
N ASP A 115 -0.24 -6.79 18.44
CA ASP A 115 0.45 -5.50 18.36
C ASP A 115 1.94 -5.57 18.74
N ARG A 116 2.47 -6.77 18.97
CA ARG A 116 3.83 -6.96 19.51
C ARG A 116 4.93 -6.42 18.60
N LEU A 117 4.73 -6.49 17.28
CA LEU A 117 5.65 -6.00 16.27
C LEU A 117 5.00 -4.90 15.43
N MET A 118 5.79 -4.19 14.64
CA MET A 118 5.35 -3.13 13.73
C MET A 118 4.57 -1.99 14.41
N ASP A 119 4.70 -1.83 15.72
CA ASP A 119 3.98 -0.83 16.54
C ASP A 119 2.46 -0.81 16.31
N GLY A 120 1.88 -1.95 15.94
CA GLY A 120 0.46 -2.04 15.66
C GLY A 120 0.01 -1.35 14.37
N PHE A 121 0.92 -1.09 13.42
CA PHE A 121 0.53 -0.54 12.12
C PHE A 121 -0.02 -1.64 11.19
N PRO A 122 -1.21 -1.43 10.58
CA PRO A 122 -1.70 -2.28 9.53
C PRO A 122 -0.78 -2.20 8.32
N HIS A 123 -0.75 -3.25 7.53
CA HIS A 123 0.02 -3.32 6.29
C HIS A 123 -0.44 -4.50 5.44
N THR A 124 0.11 -4.65 4.25
CA THR A 124 -0.26 -5.77 3.38
C THR A 124 0.94 -6.66 3.04
N ARG A 125 0.67 -7.96 2.88
CA ARG A 125 1.63 -8.98 2.44
C ARG A 125 1.00 -9.86 1.36
N ALA A 126 1.61 -9.97 0.20
CA ALA A 126 1.03 -10.68 -0.94
C ALA A 126 -0.40 -10.20 -1.25
N ASN A 127 -1.40 -11.08 -1.16
CA ASN A 127 -2.83 -10.76 -1.29
C ASN A 127 -3.55 -10.64 0.07
N ALA A 128 -2.84 -10.35 1.13
CA ALA A 128 -3.41 -10.28 2.48
C ALA A 128 -3.30 -8.87 3.08
N ILE A 129 -4.36 -8.46 3.75
CA ILE A 129 -4.42 -7.31 4.65
C ILE A 129 -4.09 -7.79 6.05
N VAL A 130 -3.04 -7.25 6.66
CA VAL A 130 -2.57 -7.61 8.01
C VAL A 130 -3.09 -6.57 9.00
N LEU A 131 -3.93 -7.00 9.91
CA LEU A 131 -4.65 -6.17 10.87
C LEU A 131 -4.18 -6.46 12.31
N PRO A 132 -3.44 -5.53 12.93
CA PRO A 132 -3.08 -5.63 14.34
C PRO A 132 -4.33 -5.54 15.23
N GLU A 133 -4.35 -6.30 16.33
CA GLU A 133 -5.52 -6.44 17.20
C GLU A 133 -5.99 -5.12 17.83
N GLY A 134 -5.08 -4.21 18.16
CA GLY A 134 -5.43 -2.89 18.70
C GLY A 134 -6.10 -2.00 17.66
N MET A 135 -5.52 -1.91 16.45
CA MET A 135 -6.12 -1.17 15.34
C MET A 135 -7.48 -1.76 14.95
N LEU A 136 -7.59 -3.09 14.92
CA LEU A 136 -8.84 -3.79 14.64
C LEU A 136 -9.92 -3.45 15.67
N ARG A 137 -9.61 -3.51 16.97
CA ARG A 137 -10.52 -3.14 18.06
C ARG A 137 -11.03 -1.70 17.89
N ASP A 138 -10.12 -0.78 17.58
CA ASP A 138 -10.43 0.62 17.35
C ASP A 138 -11.32 0.83 16.12
N ALA A 139 -11.07 0.10 15.04
CA ALA A 139 -11.84 0.16 13.80
C ALA A 139 -13.26 -0.43 14.00
N LEU A 140 -13.37 -1.55 14.72
CA LEU A 140 -14.67 -2.15 15.06
C LEU A 140 -15.56 -1.22 15.88
N ALA A 141 -14.98 -0.41 16.75
CA ALA A 141 -15.71 0.59 17.54
C ALA A 141 -16.09 1.85 16.73
N ARG A 142 -15.47 2.08 15.59
CA ARG A 142 -15.61 3.32 14.79
C ARG A 142 -15.80 3.01 13.30
N PRO A 143 -17.06 2.94 12.81
CA PRO A 143 -17.35 2.56 11.40
C PRO A 143 -16.59 3.41 10.36
N VAL A 144 -16.41 4.70 10.62
CA VAL A 144 -15.65 5.61 9.73
C VAL A 144 -14.17 5.21 9.63
N LEU A 145 -13.58 4.74 10.72
CA LEU A 145 -12.20 4.23 10.72
C LEU A 145 -12.11 2.88 10.02
N MET A 146 -13.11 2.00 10.23
CA MET A 146 -13.20 0.72 9.52
C MET A 146 -13.27 0.92 8.01
N ASP A 147 -14.12 1.83 7.54
CA ASP A 147 -14.23 2.17 6.12
C ASP A 147 -12.90 2.69 5.56
N TYR A 148 -12.25 3.59 6.27
CA TYR A 148 -10.96 4.12 5.87
C TYR A 148 -9.91 3.01 5.79
N LEU A 149 -9.74 2.24 6.87
CA LEU A 149 -8.76 1.18 6.98
C LEU A 149 -8.92 0.15 5.87
N MET A 150 -10.13 -0.38 5.68
CA MET A 150 -10.36 -1.43 4.70
C MET A 150 -10.18 -0.96 3.25
N ALA A 151 -10.54 0.27 2.93
CA ALA A 151 -10.31 0.82 1.60
C ALA A 151 -8.83 1.13 1.35
N HIS A 152 -8.13 1.70 2.33
CA HIS A 152 -6.70 1.99 2.28
C HIS A 152 -5.88 0.71 2.03
N GLU A 153 -6.08 -0.31 2.87
CA GLU A 153 -5.36 -1.58 2.76
C GLU A 153 -5.72 -2.36 1.48
N ALA A 154 -6.99 -2.34 1.07
CA ALA A 154 -7.39 -2.96 -0.19
C ALA A 154 -6.67 -2.33 -1.39
N PHE A 155 -6.45 -1.01 -1.39
CA PHE A 155 -5.70 -0.34 -2.45
C PHE A 155 -4.31 -0.93 -2.63
N HIS A 156 -3.58 -1.18 -1.54
CA HIS A 156 -2.24 -1.77 -1.59
C HIS A 156 -2.22 -3.18 -2.20
N VAL A 157 -3.20 -4.02 -1.85
CA VAL A 157 -3.31 -5.36 -2.45
C VAL A 157 -3.57 -5.26 -3.96
N LEU A 158 -4.44 -4.34 -4.37
CA LEU A 158 -4.85 -4.18 -5.75
C LEU A 158 -3.72 -3.60 -6.63
N THR A 159 -3.02 -2.57 -6.17
CA THR A 159 -1.89 -1.96 -6.90
C THR A 159 -0.70 -2.89 -6.98
N ARG A 160 -0.46 -3.72 -5.95
CA ARG A 160 0.57 -4.76 -5.99
C ARG A 160 0.29 -5.81 -7.05
N ALA A 161 -0.98 -6.18 -7.25
CA ALA A 161 -1.39 -7.17 -8.25
C ALA A 161 -1.36 -6.62 -9.68
N ASP A 162 -1.54 -5.31 -9.87
CA ASP A 162 -1.52 -4.63 -11.17
C ASP A 162 -0.46 -3.53 -11.22
N SER A 163 0.78 -3.94 -11.46
CA SER A 163 1.92 -3.01 -11.50
C SER A 163 1.80 -1.95 -12.60
N GLN A 164 1.14 -2.25 -13.72
CA GLN A 164 0.94 -1.29 -14.81
C GLN A 164 -0.02 -0.18 -14.38
N LEU A 165 -1.13 -0.55 -13.75
CA LEU A 165 -2.09 0.40 -13.20
C LEU A 165 -1.49 1.22 -12.06
N ARG A 166 -0.70 0.59 -11.19
CA ARG A 166 0.05 1.28 -10.13
C ARG A 166 0.93 2.38 -10.70
N GLU A 167 1.72 2.09 -11.74
CA GLU A 167 2.58 3.09 -12.40
C GLU A 167 1.77 4.23 -13.04
N GLU A 168 0.59 3.94 -13.61
CA GLU A 168 -0.30 4.97 -14.15
C GLU A 168 -0.82 5.90 -13.03
N LEU A 169 -1.25 5.32 -11.91
CA LEU A 169 -1.72 6.05 -10.73
C LEU A 169 -0.61 6.93 -10.12
N TYR A 170 0.60 6.42 -9.97
CA TYR A 170 1.71 7.18 -9.41
C TYR A 170 2.10 8.36 -10.30
N ARG A 171 2.12 8.16 -11.63
CA ARG A 171 2.35 9.26 -12.58
C ARG A 171 1.25 10.32 -12.51
N ALA A 172 0.03 9.93 -12.21
CA ALA A 172 -1.08 10.88 -12.08
C ALA A 172 -0.91 11.89 -10.94
N ILE A 173 -0.07 11.58 -9.95
CA ILE A 173 0.33 12.49 -8.87
C ILE A 173 1.81 12.91 -8.97
N GLY A 174 2.41 12.81 -10.17
CA GLY A 174 3.73 13.35 -10.48
C GLY A 174 4.90 12.42 -10.23
N PHE A 175 4.70 11.23 -9.62
CA PHE A 175 5.80 10.32 -9.33
C PHE A 175 6.19 9.44 -10.51
N ARG A 176 7.48 9.19 -10.63
CA ARG A 176 8.07 8.30 -11.62
C ARG A 176 9.03 7.33 -10.95
N ALA A 177 8.99 6.06 -11.37
CA ALA A 177 9.90 5.05 -10.87
C ALA A 177 11.36 5.42 -11.14
N CYS A 178 12.23 5.05 -10.22
CA CYS A 178 13.66 4.91 -10.43
C CYS A 178 13.93 3.45 -10.78
N GLU A 179 14.53 3.17 -11.93
CA GLU A 179 14.86 1.79 -12.32
C GLU A 179 15.82 1.17 -11.30
N THR A 180 16.84 1.92 -10.93
CA THR A 180 17.69 1.65 -9.78
C THR A 180 17.78 2.89 -8.90
N THR A 181 18.12 2.68 -7.63
CA THR A 181 18.34 3.80 -6.68
C THR A 181 19.63 3.58 -5.93
N GLU A 182 20.58 4.49 -6.15
CA GLU A 182 21.82 4.56 -5.38
C GLU A 182 21.58 5.48 -4.17
N LEU A 183 21.73 4.93 -2.97
CA LEU A 183 21.71 5.68 -1.71
C LEU A 183 23.12 5.77 -1.14
N PRO A 184 23.56 6.92 -0.57
CA PRO A 184 24.71 6.97 0.30
C PRO A 184 24.65 5.90 1.39
N ALA A 185 25.78 5.28 1.73
CA ALA A 185 25.83 4.15 2.67
C ALA A 185 25.13 4.46 4.00
N VAL A 186 25.37 5.65 4.56
CA VAL A 186 24.75 6.09 5.82
C VAL A 186 23.23 6.16 5.72
N LEU A 187 22.67 6.56 4.58
CA LEU A 187 21.23 6.60 4.37
C LEU A 187 20.67 5.18 4.16
N ALA A 188 21.40 4.32 3.45
CA ALA A 188 20.99 2.94 3.24
C ALA A 188 20.82 2.16 4.56
N GLU A 189 21.71 2.40 5.53
CA GLU A 189 21.65 1.79 6.87
C GLU A 189 20.51 2.34 7.74
N GLN A 190 20.14 3.61 7.55
CA GLN A 190 19.12 4.28 8.34
C GLN A 190 17.70 4.10 7.78
N ARG A 191 17.55 3.60 6.56
CA ARG A 191 16.27 3.53 5.91
C ARG A 191 15.28 2.64 6.68
N ILE A 192 13.99 3.00 6.56
CA ILE A 192 12.84 2.19 6.95
C ILE A 192 12.08 1.82 5.67
N THR A 193 11.75 0.54 5.55
CA THR A 193 11.10 -0.02 4.37
C THR A 193 9.58 0.01 4.54
N ASN A 194 8.87 0.55 3.55
CA ASN A 194 7.42 0.44 3.51
C ASN A 194 7.02 -0.99 3.10
N PRO A 195 6.29 -1.77 3.94
CA PRO A 195 5.87 -3.12 3.60
C PRO A 195 4.90 -3.18 2.42
N ASP A 196 4.18 -2.10 2.16
CA ASP A 196 3.17 -2.01 1.10
C ASP A 196 3.79 -1.73 -0.27
N ALA A 197 4.99 -1.14 -0.31
CA ALA A 197 5.72 -0.85 -1.54
C ALA A 197 7.26 -1.03 -1.36
N PRO A 198 7.75 -2.25 -1.08
CA PRO A 198 9.15 -2.46 -0.69
C PRO A 198 10.14 -2.44 -1.87
N GLU A 199 9.67 -2.66 -3.12
CA GLU A 199 10.55 -3.03 -4.22
C GLU A 199 11.20 -1.85 -4.94
N LYS A 200 10.43 -0.81 -5.24
CA LYS A 200 10.87 0.32 -6.06
C LYS A 200 10.80 1.64 -5.31
N ARG A 201 11.69 2.55 -5.68
CA ARG A 201 11.64 3.93 -5.23
C ARG A 201 11.09 4.81 -6.34
N TYR A 202 10.49 5.91 -5.94
CA TYR A 202 9.85 6.86 -6.84
C TYR A 202 10.31 8.26 -6.50
N ALA A 203 10.53 9.07 -7.54
CA ALA A 203 10.85 10.47 -7.40
C ALA A 203 9.79 11.32 -8.10
N ILE A 204 9.61 12.53 -7.59
CA ILE A 204 8.72 13.55 -8.14
C ILE A 204 9.53 14.76 -8.57
N ARG A 205 9.19 15.30 -9.76
CA ARG A 205 9.80 16.52 -10.28
C ARG A 205 9.08 17.73 -9.68
N LEU A 206 9.82 18.58 -8.99
CA LEU A 206 9.35 19.83 -8.41
C LEU A 206 10.07 21.03 -9.03
N THR A 207 9.76 22.24 -8.57
CA THR A 207 10.32 23.50 -9.08
C THR A 207 11.86 23.51 -9.04
N ARG A 208 12.46 22.97 -7.97
CA ARG A 208 13.91 22.98 -7.74
C ARG A 208 14.64 21.69 -8.11
N GLY A 209 13.98 20.73 -8.75
CA GLY A 209 14.60 19.46 -9.14
C GLY A 209 13.73 18.25 -8.80
N GLU A 210 14.31 17.08 -8.85
CA GLU A 210 13.62 15.86 -8.44
C GLU A 210 13.95 15.51 -6.99
N VAL A 211 12.93 15.04 -6.27
CA VAL A 211 13.08 14.56 -4.88
C VAL A 211 12.37 13.23 -4.71
N MET A 212 12.83 12.41 -3.76
CA MET A 212 12.15 11.18 -3.36
C MET A 212 11.81 11.20 -1.87
N PRO A 213 10.67 10.67 -1.44
CA PRO A 213 10.37 10.50 -0.03
C PRO A 213 11.29 9.45 0.57
N PHE A 214 11.71 9.67 1.79
CA PHE A 214 12.65 8.82 2.49
C PHE A 214 12.26 8.67 3.96
N VAL A 215 11.87 7.46 4.34
CA VAL A 215 11.61 7.12 5.75
C VAL A 215 12.88 6.54 6.34
N HIS A 216 13.29 7.05 7.50
CA HIS A 216 14.54 6.68 8.11
C HIS A 216 14.49 6.78 9.64
N PHE A 217 15.39 6.08 10.30
CA PHE A 217 15.62 6.27 11.71
C PHE A 217 16.33 7.59 12.00
N VAL A 218 16.04 8.18 13.16
CA VAL A 218 16.87 9.29 13.70
C VAL A 218 18.32 8.83 13.85
N PRO A 219 19.29 9.77 13.83
CA PRO A 219 20.64 9.47 14.26
C PRO A 219 20.66 8.88 15.68
N GLU A 220 21.63 8.01 15.93
CA GLU A 220 21.81 7.37 17.23
C GLU A 220 21.91 8.35 18.42
N PRO A 221 21.58 7.90 19.63
CA PRO A 221 21.23 6.52 19.99
C PRO A 221 19.76 6.16 19.77
N ILE A 222 19.48 4.91 19.33
CA ILE A 222 18.14 4.36 19.27
C ILE A 222 17.90 3.47 20.47
N ASP A 223 16.84 3.73 21.20
CA ASP A 223 16.32 2.87 22.26
C ASP A 223 15.38 1.81 21.63
N VAL A 224 15.92 0.62 21.34
CA VAL A 224 15.16 -0.47 20.71
C VAL A 224 13.99 -0.97 21.55
N THR A 225 13.91 -0.64 22.84
CA THR A 225 12.78 -1.03 23.71
C THR A 225 11.52 -0.22 23.39
N LYS A 226 11.68 0.96 22.80
CA LYS A 226 10.59 1.78 22.28
C LYS A 226 10.20 1.31 20.91
N GLY A 227 8.96 1.59 20.50
CA GLY A 227 8.50 1.27 19.17
C GLY A 227 9.32 1.96 18.07
N PHE A 228 9.39 1.34 16.89
CA PHE A 228 10.18 1.90 15.79
C PHE A 228 9.66 3.27 15.34
N SER A 229 8.37 3.54 15.46
CA SER A 229 7.72 4.79 15.09
C SER A 229 8.24 5.99 15.89
N VAL A 230 8.66 5.78 17.14
CA VAL A 230 9.26 6.83 17.98
C VAL A 230 10.55 7.37 17.34
N HIS A 231 11.29 6.49 16.67
CA HIS A 231 12.57 6.78 16.05
C HIS A 231 12.47 7.07 14.55
N ALA A 232 11.31 6.84 13.94
CA ALA A 232 11.09 7.08 12.51
C ALA A 232 10.91 8.57 12.19
N ARG A 233 11.48 9.00 11.08
CA ARG A 233 11.30 10.34 10.50
C ARG A 233 11.10 10.22 9.01
N THR A 234 10.38 11.18 8.45
CA THR A 234 10.25 11.35 7.00
C THR A 234 11.03 12.57 6.56
N SER A 235 11.84 12.40 5.55
CA SER A 235 12.57 13.46 4.85
C SER A 235 12.40 13.27 3.35
N TRP A 236 12.86 14.24 2.59
CA TRP A 236 12.92 14.14 1.14
C TRP A 236 14.35 14.27 0.69
N LEU A 237 14.81 13.36 -0.18
CA LEU A 237 16.15 13.36 -0.71
C LEU A 237 16.13 13.95 -2.12
N PRO A 238 16.94 15.00 -2.41
CA PRO A 238 17.21 15.38 -3.78
C PRO A 238 17.83 14.21 -4.53
N VAL A 239 17.41 14.02 -5.79
CA VAL A 239 17.96 12.96 -6.64
C VAL A 239 18.40 13.51 -7.98
N ASP A 240 19.53 13.00 -8.45
CA ASP A 240 20.00 13.14 -9.82
C ASP A 240 19.52 11.94 -10.62
N ARG A 241 18.75 12.19 -11.70
CA ARG A 241 18.24 11.14 -12.58
C ARG A 241 19.04 11.08 -13.85
N HIS A 242 19.55 9.90 -14.19
CA HIS A 242 20.24 9.62 -15.45
C HIS A 242 19.75 8.27 -16.01
N ASP A 243 19.26 8.26 -17.24
CA ASP A 243 18.77 7.07 -17.94
C ASP A 243 17.79 6.20 -17.10
N GLY A 244 16.85 6.84 -16.41
CA GLY A 244 15.88 6.16 -15.54
C GLY A 244 16.39 5.82 -14.14
N ASN A 245 17.70 5.83 -13.91
CA ASN A 245 18.32 5.55 -12.62
C ASN A 245 18.36 6.81 -11.76
N CYS A 246 18.23 6.65 -10.45
CA CYS A 246 18.27 7.74 -9.49
C CYS A 246 19.46 7.59 -8.55
N ARG A 247 20.19 8.68 -8.34
CA ARG A 247 21.22 8.81 -7.32
C ARG A 247 20.75 9.82 -6.28
N ALA A 248 20.55 9.38 -5.04
CA ALA A 248 20.16 10.28 -3.95
C ALA A 248 21.37 11.05 -3.45
N ARG A 249 21.17 12.34 -3.12
CA ARG A 249 22.17 13.15 -2.42
C ARG A 249 22.04 12.94 -0.91
N ASP A 250 23.14 13.13 -0.18
CA ASP A 250 23.13 13.13 1.29
C ASP A 250 22.65 14.48 1.83
N GLU A 251 21.43 14.82 1.47
CA GLU A 251 20.75 16.05 1.88
C GLU A 251 19.31 15.70 2.24
N ARG A 252 18.82 16.20 3.37
CA ARG A 252 17.46 15.94 3.85
C ARG A 252 16.67 17.22 3.85
N LEU A 253 15.65 17.24 3.00
CA LEU A 253 14.68 18.33 2.90
C LEU A 253 13.45 18.03 3.74
N THR A 254 12.84 19.06 4.30
CA THR A 254 11.53 18.99 4.95
C THR A 254 10.42 19.18 3.93
N THR A 255 9.25 18.64 4.19
CA THR A 255 8.07 18.79 3.30
C THR A 255 7.74 20.26 3.02
N ASP A 256 7.86 21.11 4.03
CA ASP A 256 7.54 22.56 3.90
C ASP A 256 8.51 23.31 2.98
N SER A 257 9.68 22.76 2.71
CA SER A 257 10.65 23.36 1.78
C SER A 257 10.41 22.99 0.31
N LEU A 258 9.42 22.12 0.02
CA LEU A 258 9.16 21.56 -1.30
C LEU A 258 8.09 22.35 -2.07
N GLU A 259 8.56 23.35 -2.81
CA GLU A 259 7.69 24.14 -3.68
C GLU A 259 7.19 23.31 -4.88
N GLY A 260 5.87 23.29 -5.09
CA GLY A 260 5.22 22.53 -6.17
C GLY A 260 4.79 21.11 -5.80
N LEU A 261 5.02 20.66 -4.55
CA LEU A 261 4.61 19.32 -4.10
C LEU A 261 3.09 19.20 -4.04
N TYR A 262 2.46 20.07 -3.28
CA TYR A 262 1.01 19.99 -3.03
C TYR A 262 0.15 20.27 -4.25
N GLU A 263 0.66 20.95 -5.25
CA GLU A 263 0.03 21.16 -6.56
C GLU A 263 -0.13 19.85 -7.34
N GLN A 264 0.73 18.87 -7.06
CA GLN A 264 0.69 17.56 -7.70
C GLN A 264 -0.02 16.49 -6.84
N VAL A 265 0.32 16.42 -5.55
CA VAL A 265 -0.18 15.36 -4.65
C VAL A 265 -1.45 15.75 -3.89
N GLY A 266 -1.83 17.03 -3.89
CA GLY A 266 -2.95 17.57 -3.12
C GLY A 266 -2.64 17.72 -1.63
N ARG A 267 -3.67 18.10 -0.84
CA ARG A 267 -3.58 18.33 0.61
C ARG A 267 -4.54 17.45 1.40
N ASN A 268 -4.91 16.30 0.84
CA ASN A 268 -5.88 15.38 1.44
C ASN A 268 -5.27 14.50 2.54
N THR A 269 -3.95 14.36 2.53
CA THR A 269 -3.21 13.57 3.51
C THR A 269 -1.91 14.25 3.91
N GLY A 270 -1.47 14.01 5.13
CA GLY A 270 -0.11 14.29 5.58
C GLY A 270 0.81 13.07 5.54
N TYR A 271 0.30 11.90 5.12
CA TYR A 271 1.06 10.65 5.05
C TYR A 271 1.85 10.57 3.73
N LEU A 272 2.86 11.43 3.61
CA LEU A 272 3.62 11.66 2.38
C LEU A 272 4.89 10.80 2.28
N ILE A 273 4.89 9.62 2.86
CA ILE A 273 6.06 8.73 2.96
C ILE A 273 6.36 7.95 1.68
N HIS A 274 5.34 7.78 0.82
CA HIS A 274 5.43 7.05 -0.45
C HIS A 274 4.23 7.42 -1.33
N PRO A 275 4.35 7.44 -2.69
CA PRO A 275 3.18 7.65 -3.56
C PRO A 275 2.06 6.62 -3.33
N GLU A 276 2.38 5.39 -2.94
CA GLU A 276 1.40 4.36 -2.58
C GLU A 276 0.49 4.83 -1.45
N GLU A 277 1.05 5.38 -0.36
CA GLU A 277 0.29 5.84 0.79
C GLU A 277 -0.57 7.07 0.48
N ILE A 278 0.01 8.02 -0.29
CA ILE A 278 -0.73 9.20 -0.74
C ILE A 278 -1.97 8.79 -1.53
N LEU A 279 -1.83 7.81 -2.41
CA LEU A 279 -2.92 7.31 -3.24
C LEU A 279 -3.90 6.45 -2.46
N ALA A 280 -3.45 5.61 -1.52
CA ALA A 280 -4.31 4.80 -0.67
C ALA A 280 -5.23 5.67 0.20
N ASP A 281 -4.69 6.75 0.79
CA ASP A 281 -5.48 7.74 1.52
C ASP A 281 -6.53 8.42 0.62
N ASN A 282 -6.14 8.83 -0.57
CA ASN A 282 -7.06 9.44 -1.53
C ASN A 282 -8.11 8.44 -2.06
N PHE A 283 -7.74 7.18 -2.22
CA PHE A 283 -8.67 6.11 -2.59
C PHE A 283 -9.69 5.82 -1.47
N ALA A 284 -9.26 5.82 -0.22
CA ALA A 284 -10.15 5.70 0.92
C ALA A 284 -11.17 6.84 0.99
N LEU A 285 -10.83 8.06 0.54
CA LEU A 285 -11.78 9.16 0.42
C LEU A 285 -12.87 8.89 -0.63
N LEU A 286 -12.55 8.21 -1.74
CA LEU A 286 -13.57 7.82 -2.73
C LEU A 286 -14.60 6.84 -2.14
N PHE A 287 -14.14 5.87 -1.35
CA PHE A 287 -15.02 4.91 -0.68
C PHE A 287 -15.89 5.56 0.41
N ARG A 288 -15.30 6.43 1.20
CA ARG A 288 -15.98 7.11 2.32
C ARG A 288 -16.87 8.25 1.87
N ALA A 289 -16.59 8.87 0.73
CA ALA A 289 -17.31 10.02 0.16
C ALA A 289 -17.64 11.14 1.18
N PRO A 290 -16.65 11.72 1.88
CA PRO A 290 -16.90 12.77 2.86
C PRO A 290 -17.42 14.05 2.17
N ALA A 291 -18.21 14.86 2.89
CA ALA A 291 -18.80 16.07 2.35
C ALA A 291 -17.80 17.15 1.90
N LYS A 292 -16.59 17.13 2.46
CA LYS A 292 -15.51 18.06 2.09
C LYS A 292 -14.20 17.32 1.90
N ILE A 293 -13.52 17.63 0.81
CA ILE A 293 -12.17 17.14 0.45
C ILE A 293 -11.33 18.37 0.12
N ALA A 294 -10.14 18.48 0.70
CA ALA A 294 -9.28 19.66 0.53
C ALA A 294 -8.80 19.85 -0.92
N SER A 295 -8.47 18.73 -1.58
CA SER A 295 -7.99 18.68 -2.97
C SER A 295 -8.79 17.60 -3.73
N PRO A 296 -10.05 17.91 -4.15
CA PRO A 296 -10.95 16.93 -4.76
C PRO A 296 -10.48 16.46 -6.15
N GLU A 297 -9.60 17.19 -6.80
CA GLU A 297 -9.01 16.85 -8.10
C GLU A 297 -8.17 15.58 -8.04
N VAL A 298 -7.54 15.26 -6.88
CA VAL A 298 -6.70 14.07 -6.73
C VAL A 298 -7.54 12.78 -6.72
N PRO A 299 -8.51 12.57 -5.81
CA PRO A 299 -9.38 11.40 -5.88
C PRO A 299 -10.17 11.33 -7.19
N THR A 300 -10.63 12.43 -7.77
CA THR A 300 -11.30 12.46 -9.09
C THR A 300 -10.38 11.90 -10.19
N ARG A 301 -9.09 12.23 -10.16
CA ARG A 301 -8.09 11.74 -11.13
C ARG A 301 -7.88 10.24 -10.96
N ILE A 302 -7.78 9.76 -9.72
CA ILE A 302 -7.69 8.33 -9.38
C ILE A 302 -8.91 7.58 -9.91
N GLU A 303 -10.11 8.04 -9.57
CA GLU A 303 -11.35 7.40 -10.01
C GLU A 303 -11.45 7.30 -11.54
N ARG A 304 -11.09 8.35 -12.26
CA ARG A 304 -11.07 8.35 -13.72
C ARG A 304 -10.14 7.27 -14.30
N ILE A 305 -8.99 7.06 -13.68
CA ILE A 305 -8.04 6.01 -14.10
C ILE A 305 -8.64 4.64 -13.82
N LEU A 306 -9.22 4.44 -12.65
CA LEU A 306 -9.76 3.16 -12.20
C LEU A 306 -11.02 2.72 -12.94
N ARG A 307 -11.78 3.65 -13.53
CA ARG A 307 -13.06 3.38 -14.22
C ARG A 307 -12.98 3.44 -15.75
N ARG A 308 -11.80 3.62 -16.33
CA ARG A 308 -11.58 3.52 -17.78
C ARG A 308 -11.59 2.08 -18.23
#